data_8bdd012814bece6f0d98570e1082e4ff
#
_entry.id   8bdd012814bece6f0d98570e1082e4ff
#
_cell.length_a   1.000
_cell.length_b   1.000
_cell.length_c   1.000
_cell.angle_alpha   90.00
_cell.angle_beta   90.00
_cell.angle_gamma   90.00
#
_symmetry.space_group_name_H-M   'P 1'
#
loop_
_entity.id
_entity.type
_entity.pdbx_description
1 polymer ?
#
loop_
_entity_poly.entity_id
_entity_poly.type
_entity_poly.pdbx_seq_one_letter_code
_entity_poly.pdbx_strand_id
1 'polypeptide(L)'
;TPEVNESGDTRRRTTRFGGGQPRARRPVTDALLRDPPAADWPSWRRTLDGHGYSPLDQIDRGTVTDLRLAWVVSMEEGNNQATPLVHDGMMFLAHPQNVVQALDAATGDVLWEYRHPVPDDAAGFGATRTIALYGDKVFLATYDAALVALDASTGDVAWETVKADYTSGFMHFGGPVVADGVVVSGINGCGRYKEETCFI
;
A
#
# COMPACT_ATOMS: atom_id res chain seq x y z
N THR A 1 24.99 -9.29 -6.21
CA THR A 1 24.45 -10.48 -6.90
C THR A 1 23.19 -10.88 -6.15
N PRO A 2 22.01 -10.86 -6.78
CA PRO A 2 20.77 -11.26 -6.12
C PRO A 2 20.77 -12.77 -5.85
N GLU A 3 20.42 -13.14 -4.64
CA GLU A 3 20.18 -14.55 -4.29
C GLU A 3 18.90 -15.03 -4.98
N VAL A 4 19.04 -16.09 -5.78
CA VAL A 4 17.93 -16.80 -6.42
C VAL A 4 17.37 -17.77 -5.39
N ASN A 5 16.06 -17.74 -5.11
CA ASN A 5 15.46 -18.75 -4.27
C ASN A 5 15.41 -20.11 -5.00
N GLU A 6 15.28 -21.21 -4.25
CA GLU A 6 15.31 -22.59 -4.79
C GLU A 6 14.23 -22.91 -5.82
N SER A 7 13.23 -22.03 -6.02
CA SER A 7 12.16 -22.20 -7.03
C SER A 7 12.46 -21.54 -8.37
N GLY A 8 13.58 -20.82 -8.52
CA GLY A 8 13.93 -20.14 -9.77
C GLY A 8 13.02 -18.95 -10.14
N ASP A 9 12.09 -18.58 -9.29
CA ASP A 9 11.20 -17.44 -9.49
C ASP A 9 11.86 -16.14 -9.02
N THR A 10 12.48 -15.43 -9.94
CA THR A 10 13.10 -14.11 -9.68
C THR A 10 12.09 -12.98 -9.54
N ARG A 11 10.80 -13.26 -9.66
CA ARG A 11 9.76 -12.25 -9.88
C ARG A 11 9.13 -11.68 -8.62
N ARG A 12 9.28 -12.30 -7.46
CA ARG A 12 8.66 -11.82 -6.21
C ARG A 12 9.72 -11.63 -5.15
N ARG A 13 9.89 -10.39 -4.70
CA ARG A 13 10.84 -10.11 -3.64
C ARG A 13 10.23 -9.26 -2.55
N THR A 14 10.15 -9.84 -1.37
CA THR A 14 10.15 -9.07 -0.13
C THR A 14 11.58 -9.00 0.37
N THR A 15 12.08 -7.78 0.51
CA THR A 15 13.36 -7.52 1.17
C THR A 15 13.05 -6.98 2.56
N ARG A 16 13.68 -7.55 3.59
CA ARG A 16 13.58 -7.07 4.97
C ARG A 16 14.86 -6.33 5.33
N PHE A 17 14.70 -5.21 6.02
CA PHE A 17 15.78 -4.35 6.45
C PHE A 17 15.78 -4.33 7.99
N GLY A 18 16.97 -4.47 8.60
CA GLY A 18 17.11 -4.45 10.06
C GLY A 18 16.81 -5.78 10.75
N GLY A 19 17.54 -6.05 11.84
CA GLY A 19 17.40 -7.27 12.66
C GLY A 19 16.27 -7.23 13.69
N GLY A 20 15.30 -6.32 13.55
CA GLY A 20 14.15 -6.22 14.44
C GLY A 20 13.16 -7.36 14.20
N GLN A 21 12.77 -8.06 15.26
CA GLN A 21 11.67 -9.02 15.16
C GLN A 21 10.37 -8.31 14.79
N PRO A 22 9.49 -8.95 13.95
CA PRO A 22 8.17 -8.42 13.67
C PRO A 22 7.44 -8.15 14.99
N ARG A 23 7.07 -6.90 15.24
CA ARG A 23 6.24 -6.57 16.40
C ARG A 23 4.83 -7.11 16.15
N ALA A 24 4.28 -7.85 17.11
CA ALA A 24 2.86 -8.17 17.10
C ALA A 24 2.07 -6.85 17.08
N ARG A 25 1.20 -6.69 16.08
CA ARG A 25 0.42 -5.47 15.86
C ARG A 25 -1.03 -5.72 16.14
N ARG A 26 -1.71 -4.66 16.52
CA ARG A 26 -3.17 -4.71 16.61
C ARG A 26 -3.75 -4.93 15.21
N PRO A 27 -4.68 -5.86 15.02
CA PRO A 27 -5.34 -6.00 13.72
C PRO A 27 -6.18 -4.75 13.42
N VAL A 28 -6.16 -4.33 12.17
CA VAL A 28 -7.06 -3.26 11.68
C VAL A 28 -8.46 -3.88 11.53
N THR A 29 -9.43 -3.33 12.25
CA THR A 29 -10.83 -3.79 12.26
C THR A 29 -11.77 -2.70 11.78
N ASP A 30 -13.03 -3.04 11.48
CA ASP A 30 -14.04 -2.02 11.14
C ASP A 30 -14.22 -1.00 12.27
N ALA A 31 -14.13 -1.43 13.53
CA ALA A 31 -14.20 -0.52 14.67
C ALA A 31 -13.03 0.48 14.65
N LEU A 32 -11.81 0.00 14.38
CA LEU A 32 -10.62 0.85 14.27
C LEU A 32 -10.72 1.81 13.08
N LEU A 33 -11.24 1.36 11.93
CA LEU A 33 -11.42 2.21 10.75
C LEU A 33 -12.46 3.33 10.98
N ARG A 34 -13.49 3.08 11.81
CA ARG A 34 -14.49 4.09 12.18
C ARG A 34 -13.94 5.12 13.17
N ASP A 35 -13.17 4.66 14.15
CA ASP A 35 -12.62 5.52 15.21
C ASP A 35 -11.16 5.14 15.50
N PRO A 36 -10.23 5.56 14.61
CA PRO A 36 -8.83 5.25 14.78
C PRO A 36 -8.21 6.08 15.92
N PRO A 37 -7.22 5.51 16.63
CA PRO A 37 -6.41 6.28 17.58
C PRO A 37 -5.85 7.57 16.96
N ALA A 38 -5.63 8.60 17.78
CA ALA A 38 -5.19 9.92 17.28
C ALA A 38 -3.92 9.85 16.40
N ALA A 39 -2.99 8.96 16.74
CA ALA A 39 -1.72 8.79 16.02
C ALA A 39 -1.83 7.91 14.76
N ASP A 40 -2.98 7.25 14.54
CA ASP A 40 -3.17 6.36 13.42
C ASP A 40 -3.87 7.06 12.25
N TRP A 41 -3.47 6.69 11.03
CA TRP A 41 -4.07 7.10 9.76
C TRP A 41 -4.28 5.87 8.87
N PRO A 42 -5.22 4.96 9.24
CA PRO A 42 -5.29 3.61 8.66
C PRO A 42 -5.99 3.53 7.31
N SER A 43 -6.54 4.64 6.82
CA SER A 43 -7.24 4.72 5.52
C SER A 43 -6.93 6.02 4.80
N TRP A 44 -7.27 6.13 3.52
CA TRP A 44 -6.96 7.27 2.64
C TRP A 44 -7.27 8.64 3.27
N ARG A 45 -8.37 8.78 3.98
CA ARG A 45 -8.80 10.02 4.65
C ARG A 45 -8.92 9.87 6.17
N ARG A 46 -8.17 8.95 6.76
CA ARG A 46 -8.14 8.60 8.17
C ARG A 46 -9.44 7.92 8.64
N THR A 47 -10.57 8.58 8.56
CA THR A 47 -11.89 8.12 9.00
C THR A 47 -12.82 7.90 7.80
N LEU A 48 -13.87 7.08 7.98
CA LEU A 48 -14.78 6.71 6.91
C LEU A 48 -15.68 7.86 6.42
N ASP A 49 -15.79 8.95 7.20
CA ASP A 49 -16.47 10.19 6.79
C ASP A 49 -15.69 10.99 5.73
N GLY A 50 -14.42 10.61 5.50
CA GLY A 50 -13.60 11.21 4.46
C GLY A 50 -13.14 12.65 4.74
N HIS A 51 -13.24 13.15 5.97
CA HIS A 51 -12.86 14.52 6.30
C HIS A 51 -11.35 14.78 6.20
N GLY A 52 -10.52 13.74 6.40
CA GLY A 52 -9.06 13.88 6.34
C GLY A 52 -8.53 14.77 7.46
N TYR A 53 -9.14 14.71 8.61
CA TYR A 53 -8.79 15.52 9.77
C TYR A 53 -7.93 14.73 10.76
N SER A 54 -6.83 15.34 11.22
CA SER A 54 -6.02 14.83 12.33
C SER A 54 -6.44 15.47 13.65
N PRO A 55 -6.71 14.70 14.71
CA PRO A 55 -6.99 15.25 16.04
C PRO A 55 -5.72 15.61 16.81
N LEU A 56 -4.52 15.43 16.21
CA LEU A 56 -3.26 15.83 16.83
C LEU A 56 -3.15 17.34 16.84
N ASP A 57 -2.63 17.91 17.94
CA ASP A 57 -2.55 19.33 18.23
C ASP A 57 -1.11 19.84 18.47
N GLN A 58 -0.10 18.98 18.27
CA GLN A 58 1.31 19.38 18.46
C GLN A 58 1.78 20.42 17.44
N ILE A 59 1.11 20.50 16.29
CA ILE A 59 1.40 21.49 15.25
C ILE A 59 0.22 22.44 15.16
N ASP A 60 0.45 23.69 15.53
CA ASP A 60 -0.51 24.75 15.48
C ASP A 60 0.12 26.05 14.93
N ARG A 61 -0.61 27.17 14.98
CA ARG A 61 -0.12 28.47 14.49
C ARG A 61 1.07 28.99 15.27
N GLY A 62 1.24 28.58 16.53
CA GLY A 62 2.34 29.02 17.40
C GLY A 62 3.59 28.15 17.22
N THR A 63 3.43 26.89 16.85
CA THR A 63 4.53 25.91 16.78
C THR A 63 4.98 25.56 15.35
N VAL A 64 4.19 25.91 14.34
CA VAL A 64 4.50 25.54 12.93
C VAL A 64 5.85 26.09 12.44
N THR A 65 6.31 27.22 12.96
CA THR A 65 7.63 27.79 12.62
C THR A 65 8.80 27.02 13.19
N ASP A 66 8.56 26.16 14.17
CA ASP A 66 9.57 25.36 14.85
C ASP A 66 9.75 23.97 14.23
N LEU A 67 8.99 23.68 13.18
CA LEU A 67 9.13 22.39 12.46
C LEU A 67 10.56 22.19 11.96
N ARG A 68 11.02 20.97 12.11
CA ARG A 68 12.33 20.50 11.61
C ARG A 68 12.13 19.20 10.83
N LEU A 69 13.00 18.99 9.84
CA LEU A 69 13.05 17.72 9.13
C LEU A 69 13.44 16.61 10.12
N ALA A 70 12.56 15.63 10.31
CA ALA A 70 12.83 14.45 11.14
C ALA A 70 13.61 13.40 10.35
N TRP A 71 13.13 13.08 9.16
CA TRP A 71 13.75 12.11 8.24
C TRP A 71 13.29 12.34 6.81
N VAL A 72 13.95 11.69 5.86
CA VAL A 72 13.61 11.69 4.44
C VAL A 72 13.88 10.29 3.88
N VAL A 73 13.01 9.84 2.99
CA VAL A 73 13.19 8.59 2.25
C VAL A 73 13.00 8.86 0.76
N SER A 74 13.82 8.22 -0.06
CA SER A 74 13.65 8.28 -1.52
C SER A 74 12.53 7.35 -1.95
N MET A 75 11.72 7.82 -2.88
CA MET A 75 10.69 7.02 -3.52
C MET A 75 11.15 6.55 -4.90
N GLU A 76 10.52 5.49 -5.42
CA GLU A 76 10.76 5.03 -6.80
C GLU A 76 10.44 6.14 -7.81
N GLU A 77 11.18 6.12 -8.92
CA GLU A 77 10.94 7.03 -10.03
C GLU A 77 9.55 6.78 -10.64
N GLY A 78 8.83 7.84 -10.92
CA GLY A 78 7.53 7.79 -11.53
C GLY A 78 6.50 8.70 -10.87
N ASN A 79 5.24 8.48 -11.18
CA ASN A 79 4.13 9.29 -10.70
C ASN A 79 3.68 8.83 -9.30
N ASN A 80 4.13 9.52 -8.27
CA ASN A 80 3.79 9.26 -6.88
C ASN A 80 2.49 10.00 -6.50
N GLN A 81 1.41 9.26 -6.26
CA GLN A 81 0.10 9.79 -5.88
C GLN A 81 -0.48 9.12 -4.62
N ALA A 82 0.29 8.25 -3.99
CA ALA A 82 -0.18 7.48 -2.85
C ALA A 82 -0.25 8.33 -1.58
N THR A 83 -1.28 8.12 -0.79
CA THR A 83 -1.36 8.62 0.58
C THR A 83 -0.70 7.61 1.51
N PRO A 84 0.25 8.04 2.36
CA PRO A 84 0.80 7.16 3.40
C PRO A 84 -0.29 6.71 4.37
N LEU A 85 -0.29 5.43 4.72
CA LEU A 85 -1.13 4.91 5.79
C LEU A 85 -0.28 4.66 7.03
N VAL A 86 -0.80 5.00 8.20
CA VAL A 86 -0.07 4.83 9.46
C VAL A 86 -0.93 4.02 10.43
N HIS A 87 -0.33 2.97 10.98
CA HIS A 87 -0.97 2.15 12.00
C HIS A 87 0.08 1.56 12.93
N ASP A 88 -0.16 1.71 14.24
CA ASP A 88 0.69 1.13 15.30
C ASP A 88 2.19 1.50 15.15
N GLY A 89 2.47 2.76 14.75
CA GLY A 89 3.83 3.28 14.56
C GLY A 89 4.52 2.83 13.27
N MET A 90 3.84 2.08 12.40
CA MET A 90 4.34 1.83 11.04
C MET A 90 3.66 2.73 10.03
N MET A 91 4.44 3.17 9.07
CA MET A 91 3.97 3.85 7.86
C MET A 91 4.08 2.90 6.67
N PHE A 92 2.99 2.79 5.92
CA PHE A 92 2.94 2.01 4.69
C PHE A 92 2.85 2.97 3.51
N LEU A 93 3.79 2.84 2.59
CA LEU A 93 3.88 3.65 1.37
C LEU A 93 3.72 2.76 0.14
N ALA A 94 2.83 3.16 -0.76
CA ALA A 94 2.84 2.63 -2.11
C ALA A 94 3.66 3.54 -3.03
N HIS A 95 4.47 2.94 -3.86
CA HIS A 95 5.29 3.62 -4.87
C HIS A 95 4.79 3.27 -6.27
N PRO A 96 5.22 4.00 -7.31
CA PRO A 96 5.10 3.55 -8.69
C PRO A 96 5.66 2.15 -8.87
N GLN A 97 5.28 1.47 -9.95
CA GLN A 97 5.75 0.13 -10.30
C GLN A 97 5.32 -0.97 -9.30
N ASN A 98 4.18 -0.79 -8.62
CA ASN A 98 3.63 -1.76 -7.67
C ASN A 98 4.59 -2.12 -6.52
N VAL A 99 5.34 -1.15 -6.03
CA VAL A 99 6.22 -1.31 -4.86
C VAL A 99 5.48 -0.84 -3.62
N VAL A 100 5.59 -1.59 -2.54
CA VAL A 100 5.08 -1.23 -1.21
C VAL A 100 6.21 -1.30 -0.20
N GLN A 101 6.38 -0.26 0.58
CA GLN A 101 7.32 -0.22 1.70
C GLN A 101 6.57 -0.06 3.02
N ALA A 102 7.10 -0.69 4.06
CA ALA A 102 6.77 -0.36 5.43
C ALA A 102 7.97 0.25 6.12
N LEU A 103 7.73 1.33 6.84
CA LEU A 103 8.74 2.09 7.55
C LEU A 103 8.36 2.22 9.03
N ASP A 104 9.36 2.39 9.88
CA ASP A 104 9.13 2.97 11.20
C ASP A 104 8.73 4.44 11.03
N ALA A 105 7.54 4.80 11.48
CA ALA A 105 6.99 6.15 11.25
C ALA A 105 7.76 7.24 12.00
N ALA A 106 8.49 6.91 13.07
CA ALA A 106 9.25 7.86 13.86
C ALA A 106 10.65 8.13 13.27
N THR A 107 11.30 7.11 12.69
CA THR A 107 12.70 7.21 12.22
C THR A 107 12.83 7.23 10.70
N GLY A 108 11.81 6.77 9.98
CA GLY A 108 11.87 6.61 8.52
C GLY A 108 12.66 5.37 8.07
N ASP A 109 13.11 4.52 9.01
CA ASP A 109 13.82 3.30 8.68
C ASP A 109 12.90 2.34 7.93
N VAL A 110 13.34 1.86 6.77
CA VAL A 110 12.60 0.86 5.99
C VAL A 110 12.69 -0.47 6.73
N LEU A 111 11.54 -1.05 7.05
CA LEU A 111 11.41 -2.34 7.74
C LEU A 111 11.34 -3.48 6.74
N TRP A 112 10.52 -3.31 5.70
CA TRP A 112 10.45 -4.23 4.57
C TRP A 112 9.99 -3.50 3.30
N GLU A 113 10.32 -4.10 2.17
CA GLU A 113 9.90 -3.67 0.84
C GLU A 113 9.42 -4.87 0.05
N TYR A 114 8.26 -4.76 -0.54
CA TYR A 114 7.70 -5.70 -1.50
C TYR A 114 7.70 -5.09 -2.90
N ARG A 115 8.22 -5.82 -3.88
CA ARG A 115 8.16 -5.45 -5.31
C ARG A 115 7.34 -6.50 -6.06
N HIS A 116 6.21 -6.08 -6.58
CA HIS A 116 5.43 -6.94 -7.46
C HIS A 116 6.12 -7.01 -8.83
N PRO A 117 6.35 -8.22 -9.37
CA PRO A 117 6.90 -8.36 -10.71
C PRO A 117 5.85 -7.91 -11.72
N VAL A 118 6.14 -6.84 -12.42
CA VAL A 118 5.30 -6.36 -13.51
C VAL A 118 5.90 -6.89 -14.81
N PRO A 119 5.15 -7.59 -15.67
CA PRO A 119 5.61 -7.94 -17.01
C PRO A 119 6.04 -6.70 -17.79
N ASP A 120 7.11 -6.78 -18.57
CA ASP A 120 7.67 -5.65 -19.31
C ASP A 120 6.65 -4.96 -20.24
N ASP A 121 5.72 -5.74 -20.78
CA ASP A 121 4.63 -5.29 -21.63
C ASP A 121 3.42 -4.72 -20.85
N ALA A 122 3.32 -4.99 -19.55
CA ALA A 122 2.35 -4.39 -18.64
C ALA A 122 2.90 -3.12 -17.97
N ALA A 123 4.18 -2.81 -18.21
CA ALA A 123 4.86 -1.73 -17.52
C ALA A 123 4.32 -0.36 -17.93
N GLY A 124 3.98 0.44 -16.98
CA GLY A 124 4.41 1.78 -17.11
C GLY A 124 3.45 2.92 -17.15
N PHE A 125 2.15 2.87 -16.84
CA PHE A 125 1.35 4.11 -17.00
C PHE A 125 0.55 4.56 -15.77
N GLY A 126 0.69 3.97 -14.64
CA GLY A 126 -0.17 4.32 -13.51
C GLY A 126 0.59 4.63 -12.23
N ALA A 127 0.04 5.56 -11.46
CA ALA A 127 0.37 5.71 -10.07
C ALA A 127 -0.42 4.70 -9.26
N THR A 128 0.21 3.99 -8.34
CA THR A 128 -0.52 3.33 -7.26
C THR A 128 -1.07 4.42 -6.35
N ARG A 129 -2.39 4.65 -6.36
CA ARG A 129 -2.99 5.77 -5.64
C ARG A 129 -3.25 5.49 -4.19
N THR A 130 -3.56 4.26 -3.86
CA THR A 130 -3.82 3.86 -2.48
C THR A 130 -3.64 2.35 -2.31
N ILE A 131 -3.38 1.97 -1.09
CA ILE A 131 -3.41 0.61 -0.56
C ILE A 131 -4.46 0.57 0.54
N ALA A 132 -4.84 -0.60 1.02
CA ALA A 132 -5.75 -0.73 2.15
C ALA A 132 -5.12 -1.57 3.26
N LEU A 133 -5.49 -1.27 4.50
CA LEU A 133 -5.12 -2.04 5.69
C LEU A 133 -6.37 -2.71 6.25
N TYR A 134 -6.30 -4.01 6.55
CA TYR A 134 -7.33 -4.72 7.30
C TYR A 134 -6.79 -6.02 7.90
N GLY A 135 -7.22 -6.34 9.10
CA GLY A 135 -6.64 -7.45 9.86
C GLY A 135 -5.14 -7.21 10.09
N ASP A 136 -4.35 -8.16 9.69
CA ASP A 136 -2.89 -8.13 9.68
C ASP A 136 -2.32 -7.98 8.25
N LYS A 137 -3.10 -7.44 7.32
CA LYS A 137 -2.76 -7.40 5.90
C LYS A 137 -2.69 -5.99 5.33
N VAL A 138 -1.83 -5.85 4.32
CA VAL A 138 -1.79 -4.73 3.36
C VAL A 138 -2.29 -5.25 2.02
N PHE A 139 -3.27 -4.58 1.42
CA PHE A 139 -3.82 -4.95 0.11
C PHE A 139 -3.34 -4.00 -0.96
N LEU A 140 -2.81 -4.54 -2.04
CA LEU A 140 -2.31 -3.83 -3.21
C LEU A 140 -3.05 -4.31 -4.46
N ALA A 141 -3.59 -3.40 -5.24
CA ALA A 141 -4.08 -3.68 -6.60
C ALA A 141 -2.99 -3.30 -7.61
N THR A 142 -2.63 -4.23 -8.49
CA THR A 142 -1.44 -4.15 -9.35
C THR A 142 -1.77 -3.80 -10.79
N TYR A 143 -0.81 -3.28 -11.55
CA TYR A 143 -1.01 -2.86 -12.94
C TYR A 143 -1.36 -4.03 -13.88
N ASP A 144 -0.92 -5.23 -13.57
CA ASP A 144 -1.23 -6.45 -14.28
C ASP A 144 -2.55 -7.11 -13.83
N ALA A 145 -3.46 -6.29 -13.30
CA ALA A 145 -4.81 -6.66 -12.92
C ALA A 145 -4.91 -7.73 -11.83
N ALA A 146 -3.92 -7.84 -10.94
CA ALA A 146 -3.98 -8.69 -9.77
C ALA A 146 -4.32 -7.91 -8.49
N LEU A 147 -4.81 -8.61 -7.48
CA LEU A 147 -4.96 -8.16 -6.11
C LEU A 147 -4.05 -8.98 -5.22
N VAL A 148 -3.19 -8.33 -4.49
CA VAL A 148 -2.18 -8.96 -3.62
C VAL A 148 -2.46 -8.58 -2.17
N ALA A 149 -2.43 -9.56 -1.27
CA ALA A 149 -2.41 -9.33 0.17
C ALA A 149 -1.03 -9.67 0.73
N LEU A 150 -0.44 -8.70 1.42
CA LEU A 150 0.83 -8.84 2.10
C LEU A 150 0.60 -8.94 3.61
N ASP A 151 1.39 -9.71 4.30
CA ASP A 151 1.48 -9.63 5.76
C ASP A 151 2.04 -8.25 6.15
N ALA A 152 1.31 -7.51 6.96
CA ALA A 152 1.67 -6.13 7.31
C ALA A 152 2.96 -6.02 8.13
N SER A 153 3.34 -7.07 8.85
CA SER A 153 4.55 -7.10 9.68
C SER A 153 5.79 -7.49 8.91
N THR A 154 5.66 -8.32 7.87
CA THR A 154 6.79 -8.93 7.17
C THR A 154 6.90 -8.55 5.69
N GLY A 155 5.82 -8.11 5.07
CA GLY A 155 5.74 -7.86 3.64
C GLY A 155 5.61 -9.13 2.79
N ASP A 156 5.54 -10.31 3.42
CA ASP A 156 5.40 -11.56 2.68
C ASP A 156 4.02 -11.65 2.01
N VAL A 157 3.98 -12.25 0.83
CA VAL A 157 2.72 -12.49 0.14
C VAL A 157 1.90 -13.54 0.89
N ALA A 158 0.76 -13.13 1.42
CA ALA A 158 -0.20 -14.04 2.04
C ALA A 158 -1.05 -14.74 0.97
N TRP A 159 -1.51 -13.98 -0.02
CA TRP A 159 -2.21 -14.50 -1.20
C TRP A 159 -2.20 -13.47 -2.34
N GLU A 160 -2.48 -13.96 -3.53
CA GLU A 160 -2.64 -13.17 -4.74
C GLU A 160 -3.75 -13.76 -5.60
N THR A 161 -4.52 -12.87 -6.23
CA THR A 161 -5.60 -13.25 -7.15
C THR A 161 -5.50 -12.41 -8.41
N VAL A 162 -5.35 -13.05 -9.57
CA VAL A 162 -5.47 -12.38 -10.86
C VAL A 162 -6.96 -12.16 -11.14
N LYS A 163 -7.35 -10.90 -11.33
CA LYS A 163 -8.75 -10.51 -11.57
C LYS A 163 -9.12 -10.52 -13.05
N ALA A 164 -8.19 -10.20 -13.92
CA ALA A 164 -8.40 -10.12 -15.35
C ALA A 164 -7.09 -10.29 -16.11
N ASP A 165 -7.21 -10.55 -17.40
CA ASP A 165 -6.07 -10.63 -18.31
C ASP A 165 -5.57 -9.22 -18.68
N TYR A 166 -4.40 -8.82 -18.16
CA TYR A 166 -3.80 -7.51 -18.42
C TYR A 166 -3.46 -7.33 -19.91
N THR A 167 -3.14 -8.41 -20.65
CA THR A 167 -2.84 -8.35 -22.10
C THR A 167 -4.06 -7.89 -22.90
N SER A 168 -5.25 -8.04 -22.32
CA SER A 168 -6.51 -7.51 -22.83
C SER A 168 -6.77 -6.05 -22.44
N GLY A 169 -5.80 -5.37 -21.81
CA GLY A 169 -5.88 -3.96 -21.43
C GLY A 169 -6.48 -3.71 -20.04
N PHE A 170 -6.80 -4.75 -19.28
CA PHE A 170 -7.25 -4.58 -17.90
C PHE A 170 -6.09 -4.23 -16.97
N MET A 171 -6.31 -3.30 -16.05
CA MET A 171 -5.31 -2.83 -15.10
C MET A 171 -5.93 -2.19 -13.87
N HIS A 172 -5.12 -1.89 -12.86
CA HIS A 172 -5.56 -1.08 -11.73
C HIS A 172 -4.78 0.24 -11.66
N PHE A 173 -5.50 1.34 -11.43
CA PHE A 173 -4.95 2.64 -11.03
C PHE A 173 -5.42 3.06 -9.63
N GLY A 174 -6.59 2.61 -9.23
CA GLY A 174 -7.13 2.79 -7.90
C GLY A 174 -6.65 1.70 -6.97
N GLY A 175 -6.66 1.97 -5.66
CA GLY A 175 -6.43 0.94 -4.67
C GLY A 175 -7.71 0.27 -4.21
N PRO A 176 -7.58 -0.84 -3.50
CA PRO A 176 -8.70 -1.50 -2.86
C PRO A 176 -9.22 -0.68 -1.66
N VAL A 177 -10.45 -0.94 -1.28
CA VAL A 177 -11.03 -0.54 0.00
C VAL A 177 -11.51 -1.77 0.74
N VAL A 178 -11.61 -1.67 2.06
CA VAL A 178 -12.15 -2.77 2.87
C VAL A 178 -13.38 -2.27 3.62
N ALA A 179 -14.45 -3.06 3.58
CA ALA A 179 -15.68 -2.80 4.28
C ALA A 179 -16.26 -4.13 4.79
N ASP A 180 -16.55 -4.19 6.07
CA ASP A 180 -17.14 -5.37 6.74
C ASP A 180 -16.38 -6.68 6.45
N GLY A 181 -15.04 -6.60 6.50
CA GLY A 181 -14.15 -7.74 6.22
C GLY A 181 -14.03 -8.14 4.76
N VAL A 182 -14.69 -7.43 3.85
CA VAL A 182 -14.63 -7.69 2.40
C VAL A 182 -13.70 -6.69 1.72
N VAL A 183 -12.75 -7.19 0.93
CA VAL A 183 -11.88 -6.35 0.10
C VAL A 183 -12.59 -6.07 -1.22
N VAL A 184 -12.84 -4.81 -1.49
CA VAL A 184 -13.51 -4.33 -2.71
C VAL A 184 -12.47 -3.64 -3.59
N SER A 185 -12.35 -4.07 -4.84
CA SER A 185 -11.38 -3.53 -5.78
C SER A 185 -11.99 -3.50 -7.19
N GLY A 186 -12.21 -2.32 -7.72
CA GLY A 186 -12.61 -2.12 -9.10
C GLY A 186 -11.50 -2.48 -10.10
N ILE A 187 -11.79 -2.37 -11.38
CA ILE A 187 -10.83 -2.59 -12.46
C ILE A 187 -10.94 -1.48 -13.50
N ASN A 188 -9.86 -1.18 -14.18
CA ASN A 188 -9.78 -0.18 -15.25
C ASN A 188 -9.46 -0.83 -16.60
N GLY A 189 -9.62 -0.09 -17.70
CA GLY A 189 -9.25 -0.51 -19.05
C GLY A 189 -10.39 -1.06 -19.90
N CYS A 190 -11.46 -1.49 -19.29
CA CYS A 190 -12.60 -2.15 -19.94
C CYS A 190 -13.29 -1.29 -21.03
N GLY A 191 -13.54 -0.01 -20.77
CA GLY A 191 -14.24 0.86 -21.73
C GLY A 191 -13.36 1.41 -22.86
N ARG A 192 -12.04 1.23 -22.78
CA ARG A 192 -11.09 1.79 -23.76
C ARG A 192 -10.67 0.79 -24.82
N TYR A 193 -10.67 -0.50 -24.48
CA TYR A 193 -10.07 -1.54 -25.31
C TYR A 193 -11.02 -2.66 -25.68
N LYS A 194 -12.20 -2.75 -25.03
CA LYS A 194 -13.19 -3.82 -25.28
C LYS A 194 -14.61 -3.34 -25.05
N GLU A 195 -15.57 -4.05 -25.64
CA GLU A 195 -17.02 -3.88 -25.41
C GLU A 195 -17.48 -4.40 -24.05
N GLU A 196 -16.61 -5.08 -23.31
CA GLU A 196 -16.93 -5.62 -21.99
C GLU A 196 -16.98 -4.53 -20.93
N THR A 197 -17.91 -4.66 -20.00
CA THR A 197 -18.09 -3.73 -18.88
C THR A 197 -17.04 -3.99 -17.79
N CYS A 198 -16.62 -2.93 -17.12
CA CYS A 198 -15.83 -3.03 -15.91
C CYS A 198 -16.60 -3.71 -14.77
N PHE A 199 -15.90 -4.37 -13.89
CA PHE A 199 -16.44 -5.07 -12.73
C PHE A 199 -15.68 -4.72 -11.45
N ILE A 200 -16.29 -5.05 -10.32
CA ILE A 200 -15.73 -4.88 -8.96
C ILE A 200 -15.52 -6.25 -8.34
#